data_c2d29c8cf21c77391b5a1b4d1c595e2e
#
_entry.id   c2d29c8cf21c77391b5a1b4d1c595e2e
#
_cell.length_a   1.000
_cell.length_b   1.000
_cell.length_c   1.000
_cell.angle_alpha   90.00
_cell.angle_beta   90.00
_cell.angle_gamma   90.00
#
_symmetry.space_group_name_H-M   'P 1'
#
loop_
_entity.id
_entity.type
_entity.pdbx_description
1 polymer ?
#
loop_
_entity_poly.entity_id
_entity_poly.type
_entity_poly.pdbx_seq_one_letter_code
_entity_poly.pdbx_strand_id
1 'polypeptide(L)'
;MSWGLSRVTVRFGDATALAGVSIDVEPGEVAIVVGADGAGKTTLCRTLVGLEGIDGGEIRRPDRTGFQPETSGVWNDLTVMENLEFVAGAYGLATDPARRRIETLLEVTGLGGARDRLGRQLSGGMRQKLGVAMAVLSDPELLVLDEPTTGLDPVSRLELWSFISLTAGEGKAILVTTTYTDEARRGNSVLALDGGRSLASGSVAEVIDAMPGALFESARSHGPSSWRRGRTWRIWSPEAEPVPGATEVSPDLADVVTVAALAAEARR
;
A
#
# COMPACT_ATOMS: atom_id res chain seq x y z
N MET A 1 -3.40 -1.56 -20.70
CA MET A 1 -3.98 -2.80 -20.10
C MET A 1 -3.68 -2.72 -18.61
N SER A 2 -4.70 -2.74 -17.76
CA SER A 2 -4.56 -2.68 -16.30
C SER A 2 -4.29 -4.05 -15.68
N TRP A 3 -3.60 -4.06 -14.57
CA TRP A 3 -3.37 -5.23 -13.74
C TRP A 3 -4.20 -5.12 -12.45
N GLY A 4 -4.63 -6.24 -11.88
CA GLY A 4 -5.41 -6.14 -10.64
C GLY A 4 -6.27 -7.36 -10.33
N LEU A 5 -7.23 -7.13 -9.46
CA LEU A 5 -8.20 -8.10 -8.97
C LEU A 5 -9.61 -7.68 -9.36
N SER A 6 -10.45 -8.63 -9.78
CA SER A 6 -11.87 -8.40 -10.08
C SER A 6 -12.74 -9.33 -9.23
N ARG A 7 -13.45 -8.76 -8.26
CA ARG A 7 -14.36 -9.46 -7.32
C ARG A 7 -13.73 -10.69 -6.65
N VAL A 8 -12.47 -10.56 -6.24
CA VAL A 8 -11.69 -11.67 -5.70
C VAL A 8 -12.13 -11.99 -4.27
N THR A 9 -12.35 -13.26 -4.03
CA THR A 9 -12.64 -13.85 -2.71
C THR A 9 -11.54 -14.84 -2.36
N VAL A 10 -11.02 -14.72 -1.12
CA VAL A 10 -10.00 -15.63 -0.54
C VAL A 10 -10.46 -16.07 0.83
N ARG A 11 -10.40 -17.37 1.10
CA ARG A 11 -10.76 -17.97 2.38
C ARG A 11 -9.63 -18.83 2.95
N PHE A 12 -9.51 -18.80 4.25
CA PHE A 12 -8.62 -19.68 5.02
C PHE A 12 -9.49 -20.45 6.03
N GLY A 13 -9.89 -21.68 5.67
CA GLY A 13 -10.89 -22.44 6.42
C GLY A 13 -12.21 -21.67 6.45
N ASP A 14 -12.73 -21.39 7.65
CA ASP A 14 -13.98 -20.65 7.83
C ASP A 14 -13.81 -19.12 7.75
N ALA A 15 -12.58 -18.62 7.78
CA ALA A 15 -12.31 -17.18 7.75
C ALA A 15 -12.21 -16.66 6.31
N THR A 16 -12.98 -15.61 5.99
CA THR A 16 -12.89 -14.91 4.71
C THR A 16 -11.90 -13.75 4.85
N ALA A 17 -10.74 -13.86 4.19
CA ALA A 17 -9.69 -12.85 4.20
C ALA A 17 -9.89 -11.75 3.15
N LEU A 18 -10.53 -12.09 2.01
CA LEU A 18 -11.00 -11.13 1.00
C LEU A 18 -12.39 -11.54 0.54
N ALA A 19 -13.32 -10.59 0.46
CA ALA A 19 -14.71 -10.80 0.14
C ALA A 19 -15.16 -9.97 -1.07
N GLY A 20 -14.91 -10.45 -2.27
CA GLY A 20 -15.33 -9.79 -3.52
C GLY A 20 -14.55 -8.48 -3.80
N VAL A 21 -13.27 -8.42 -3.44
CA VAL A 21 -12.43 -7.23 -3.59
C VAL A 21 -12.03 -7.02 -5.05
N SER A 22 -12.10 -5.76 -5.49
CA SER A 22 -11.64 -5.33 -6.82
C SER A 22 -10.66 -4.16 -6.67
N ILE A 23 -9.59 -4.18 -7.47
CA ILE A 23 -8.64 -3.08 -7.62
C ILE A 23 -7.95 -3.21 -8.97
N ASP A 24 -7.74 -2.08 -9.64
CA ASP A 24 -7.00 -1.98 -10.88
C ASP A 24 -5.80 -1.04 -10.73
N VAL A 25 -4.71 -1.36 -11.42
CA VAL A 25 -3.49 -0.56 -11.47
C VAL A 25 -3.08 -0.38 -12.92
N GLU A 26 -3.05 0.84 -13.41
CA GLU A 26 -2.61 1.17 -14.76
C GLU A 26 -1.08 1.34 -14.83
N PRO A 27 -0.46 1.05 -15.98
CA PRO A 27 0.94 1.38 -16.21
C PRO A 27 1.22 2.88 -16.00
N GLY A 28 2.27 3.19 -15.25
CA GLY A 28 2.62 4.56 -14.91
C GLY A 28 1.89 5.10 -13.67
N GLU A 29 1.04 4.31 -13.04
CA GLU A 29 0.26 4.71 -11.87
C GLU A 29 0.66 3.96 -10.59
N VAL A 30 0.35 4.60 -9.46
CA VAL A 30 0.44 4.02 -8.13
C VAL A 30 -0.97 3.87 -7.57
N ALA A 31 -1.40 2.63 -7.35
CA ALA A 31 -2.62 2.33 -6.59
C ALA A 31 -2.27 2.04 -5.13
N ILE A 32 -3.01 2.62 -4.20
CA ILE A 32 -2.75 2.47 -2.76
C ILE A 32 -3.90 1.74 -2.10
N VAL A 33 -3.56 0.68 -1.35
CA VAL A 33 -4.51 -0.02 -0.49
C VAL A 33 -4.27 0.41 0.96
N VAL A 34 -5.22 1.12 1.53
CA VAL A 34 -5.17 1.59 2.91
C VAL A 34 -6.10 0.76 3.80
N GLY A 35 -5.63 0.39 4.99
CA GLY A 35 -6.43 -0.35 5.96
C GLY A 35 -5.64 -0.69 7.23
N ALA A 36 -6.34 -0.97 8.32
CA ALA A 36 -5.75 -1.37 9.58
C ALA A 36 -5.03 -2.73 9.47
N ASP A 37 -4.30 -3.11 10.53
CA ASP A 37 -3.75 -4.46 10.62
C ASP A 37 -4.89 -5.48 10.63
N GLY A 38 -4.71 -6.58 9.89
CA GLY A 38 -5.75 -7.58 9.68
C GLY A 38 -6.83 -7.21 8.65
N ALA A 39 -6.77 -6.04 8.01
CA ALA A 39 -7.74 -5.65 6.98
C ALA A 39 -7.73 -6.53 5.71
N GLY A 40 -6.69 -7.35 5.50
CA GLY A 40 -6.54 -8.22 4.33
C GLY A 40 -5.49 -7.72 3.31
N LYS A 41 -4.74 -6.67 3.62
CA LYS A 41 -3.74 -6.05 2.71
C LYS A 41 -2.70 -7.05 2.20
N THR A 42 -2.03 -7.75 3.11
CA THR A 42 -1.03 -8.78 2.77
C THR A 42 -1.63 -9.92 1.94
N THR A 43 -2.85 -10.36 2.28
CA THR A 43 -3.57 -11.37 1.48
C THR A 43 -3.82 -10.86 0.06
N LEU A 44 -4.23 -9.60 -0.10
CA LEU A 44 -4.44 -8.97 -1.40
C LEU A 44 -3.12 -8.95 -2.21
N CYS A 45 -2.01 -8.51 -1.62
CA CYS A 45 -0.70 -8.51 -2.26
C CYS A 45 -0.30 -9.92 -2.71
N ARG A 46 -0.35 -10.91 -1.81
CA ARG A 46 0.03 -12.31 -2.09
C ARG A 46 -0.85 -12.95 -3.15
N THR A 47 -2.15 -12.63 -3.14
CA THR A 47 -3.10 -13.09 -4.17
C THR A 47 -2.75 -12.49 -5.53
N LEU A 48 -2.51 -11.18 -5.60
CA LEU A 48 -2.20 -10.50 -6.86
C LEU A 48 -0.91 -11.04 -7.50
N VAL A 49 0.13 -11.33 -6.69
CA VAL A 49 1.37 -11.93 -7.20
C VAL A 49 1.27 -13.46 -7.40
N GLY A 50 0.17 -14.09 -6.99
CA GLY A 50 -0.11 -15.53 -7.18
C GLY A 50 0.53 -16.45 -6.17
N LEU A 51 0.84 -15.93 -4.99
CA LEU A 51 1.29 -16.72 -3.84
C LEU A 51 0.12 -17.29 -3.03
N GLU A 52 -1.10 -16.75 -3.22
CA GLU A 52 -2.33 -17.28 -2.63
C GLU A 52 -3.35 -17.60 -3.73
N GLY A 53 -4.10 -18.70 -3.53
CA GLY A 53 -5.20 -19.08 -4.40
C GLY A 53 -6.45 -18.23 -4.16
N ILE A 54 -7.41 -18.27 -5.09
CA ILE A 54 -8.69 -17.59 -4.96
C ILE A 54 -9.84 -18.61 -4.93
N ASP A 55 -10.89 -18.29 -4.17
CA ASP A 55 -12.15 -19.05 -4.15
C ASP A 55 -13.16 -18.48 -5.16
N GLY A 56 -12.91 -17.30 -5.70
CA GLY A 56 -13.76 -16.67 -6.71
C GLY A 56 -13.20 -15.35 -7.20
N GLY A 57 -13.71 -14.88 -8.34
CA GLY A 57 -13.20 -13.67 -9.00
C GLY A 57 -12.12 -13.97 -10.04
N GLU A 58 -11.39 -12.94 -10.44
CA GLU A 58 -10.35 -13.03 -11.47
C GLU A 58 -9.12 -12.21 -11.08
N ILE A 59 -7.93 -12.71 -11.46
CA ILE A 59 -6.65 -12.01 -11.30
C ILE A 59 -6.10 -11.68 -12.69
N ARG A 60 -5.75 -10.42 -12.90
CA ARG A 60 -5.03 -9.97 -14.09
C ARG A 60 -3.64 -9.50 -13.67
N ARG A 61 -2.61 -10.22 -14.06
CA ARG A 61 -1.21 -9.88 -13.77
C ARG A 61 -0.33 -10.20 -14.97
N PRO A 62 0.80 -9.49 -15.14
CA PRO A 62 1.78 -9.81 -16.16
C PRO A 62 2.62 -11.03 -15.75
N ASP A 63 3.37 -11.56 -16.70
CA ASP A 63 4.33 -12.64 -16.43
C ASP A 63 5.47 -12.18 -15.50
N ARG A 64 5.88 -10.90 -15.62
CA ARG A 64 6.92 -10.30 -14.78
C ARG A 64 6.29 -9.40 -13.72
N THR A 65 6.23 -9.93 -12.51
CA THR A 65 5.74 -9.22 -11.31
C THR A 65 6.84 -9.15 -10.29
N GLY A 66 7.13 -7.95 -9.76
CA GLY A 66 8.00 -7.74 -8.62
C GLY A 66 7.20 -7.71 -7.32
N PHE A 67 7.72 -8.32 -6.27
CA PHE A 67 7.05 -8.31 -4.96
C PHE A 67 8.03 -8.03 -3.83
N GLN A 68 7.69 -7.04 -3.00
CA GLN A 68 8.35 -6.81 -1.72
C GLN A 68 7.35 -7.14 -0.62
N PRO A 69 7.59 -8.17 0.20
CA PRO A 69 6.76 -8.48 1.36
C PRO A 69 6.98 -7.48 2.50
N GLU A 70 6.07 -7.42 3.46
CA GLU A 70 6.15 -6.57 4.66
C GLU A 70 7.50 -6.72 5.39
N THR A 71 8.06 -7.93 5.44
CA THR A 71 9.38 -8.23 6.04
C THR A 71 10.57 -7.76 5.22
N SER A 72 10.34 -7.01 4.13
CA SER A 72 11.32 -6.58 3.11
C SER A 72 11.90 -7.70 2.22
N GLY A 73 11.85 -8.96 2.61
CA GLY A 73 12.43 -10.09 1.86
C GLY A 73 13.97 -10.14 1.82
N VAL A 74 14.65 -9.31 2.61
CA VAL A 74 16.12 -9.23 2.65
C VAL A 74 16.71 -10.41 3.43
N TRP A 75 17.67 -11.12 2.82
CA TRP A 75 18.46 -12.14 3.48
C TRP A 75 19.50 -11.53 4.41
N ASN A 76 19.36 -11.84 5.69
CA ASN A 76 20.15 -11.22 6.77
C ASN A 76 21.66 -11.52 6.71
N ASP A 77 22.03 -12.70 6.21
CA ASP A 77 23.40 -13.21 6.16
C ASP A 77 24.10 -12.99 4.80
N LEU A 78 23.41 -12.36 3.87
CA LEU A 78 23.96 -11.87 2.62
C LEU A 78 24.22 -10.37 2.72
N THR A 79 25.24 -9.88 2.02
CA THR A 79 25.48 -8.45 1.85
C THR A 79 24.42 -7.81 0.96
N VAL A 80 24.36 -6.49 0.91
CA VAL A 80 23.48 -5.78 -0.03
C VAL A 80 23.73 -6.23 -1.47
N MET A 81 25.00 -6.33 -1.88
CA MET A 81 25.37 -6.79 -3.22
C MET A 81 24.92 -8.24 -3.45
N GLU A 82 25.22 -9.16 -2.53
CA GLU A 82 24.85 -10.57 -2.64
C GLU A 82 23.34 -10.79 -2.67
N ASN A 83 22.54 -9.99 -1.93
CA ASN A 83 21.08 -10.00 -2.03
C ASN A 83 20.59 -9.69 -3.45
N LEU A 84 21.14 -8.64 -4.07
CA LEU A 84 20.78 -8.25 -5.44
C LEU A 84 21.27 -9.28 -6.47
N GLU A 85 22.50 -9.77 -6.33
CA GLU A 85 23.05 -10.81 -7.22
C GLU A 85 22.26 -12.13 -7.12
N PHE A 86 21.85 -12.52 -5.91
CA PHE A 86 21.00 -13.69 -5.70
C PHE A 86 19.67 -13.56 -6.45
N VAL A 87 19.00 -12.41 -6.32
CA VAL A 87 17.73 -12.16 -7.02
C VAL A 87 17.93 -12.12 -8.54
N ALA A 88 19.00 -11.48 -9.01
CA ALA A 88 19.35 -11.48 -10.44
C ALA A 88 19.51 -12.90 -10.99
N GLY A 89 20.22 -13.76 -10.25
CA GLY A 89 20.39 -15.17 -10.58
C GLY A 89 19.08 -15.96 -10.58
N ALA A 90 18.22 -15.73 -9.57
CA ALA A 90 16.92 -16.38 -9.47
C ALA A 90 15.96 -16.03 -10.63
N TYR A 91 16.05 -14.81 -11.16
CA TYR A 91 15.32 -14.39 -12.36
C TYR A 91 16.03 -14.75 -13.67
N GLY A 92 17.19 -15.38 -13.62
CA GLY A 92 17.95 -15.74 -14.82
C GLY A 92 18.46 -14.55 -15.63
N LEU A 93 18.70 -13.39 -14.99
CA LEU A 93 19.20 -12.21 -15.67
C LEU A 93 20.63 -12.44 -16.16
N ALA A 94 20.92 -12.02 -17.40
CA ALA A 94 22.27 -12.08 -17.93
C ALA A 94 23.24 -11.22 -17.10
N THR A 95 24.46 -11.69 -16.86
CA THR A 95 25.43 -11.11 -15.91
C THR A 95 25.70 -9.62 -16.12
N ASP A 96 26.03 -9.21 -17.36
CA ASP A 96 26.38 -7.80 -17.62
C ASP A 96 25.18 -6.84 -17.52
N PRO A 97 23.97 -7.14 -18.07
CA PRO A 97 22.79 -6.33 -17.83
C PRO A 97 22.39 -6.26 -16.35
N ALA A 98 22.44 -7.40 -15.64
CA ALA A 98 22.11 -7.44 -14.20
C ALA A 98 23.06 -6.55 -13.41
N ARG A 99 24.36 -6.62 -13.66
CA ARG A 99 25.37 -5.83 -12.95
C ARG A 99 25.14 -4.32 -13.16
N ARG A 100 24.91 -3.90 -14.40
CA ARG A 100 24.58 -2.47 -14.68
C ARG A 100 23.34 -2.02 -13.93
N ARG A 101 22.29 -2.84 -13.92
CA ARG A 101 21.05 -2.51 -13.22
C ARG A 101 21.23 -2.47 -11.72
N ILE A 102 22.01 -3.38 -11.15
CA ILE A 102 22.36 -3.37 -9.72
C ILE A 102 23.07 -2.06 -9.34
N GLU A 103 24.09 -1.65 -10.11
CA GLU A 103 24.80 -0.39 -9.83
C GLU A 103 23.85 0.82 -9.88
N THR A 104 22.97 0.89 -10.88
CA THR A 104 21.93 1.94 -10.96
C THR A 104 21.01 1.92 -9.74
N LEU A 105 20.55 0.74 -9.31
CA LEU A 105 19.67 0.62 -8.14
C LEU A 105 20.39 1.01 -6.85
N LEU A 106 21.66 0.65 -6.68
CA LEU A 106 22.47 1.05 -5.53
C LEU A 106 22.65 2.59 -5.47
N GLU A 107 22.81 3.24 -6.63
CA GLU A 107 22.92 4.69 -6.72
C GLU A 107 21.59 5.38 -6.37
N VAL A 108 20.50 5.01 -7.05
CA VAL A 108 19.16 5.62 -6.86
C VAL A 108 18.62 5.43 -5.44
N THR A 109 18.89 4.27 -4.82
CA THR A 109 18.46 4.00 -3.45
C THR A 109 19.40 4.55 -2.38
N GLY A 110 20.59 5.05 -2.77
CA GLY A 110 21.62 5.49 -1.84
C GLY A 110 22.29 4.37 -1.05
N LEU A 111 22.20 3.12 -1.53
CA LEU A 111 22.79 1.95 -0.88
C LEU A 111 24.25 1.67 -1.27
N GLY A 112 24.82 2.44 -2.20
CA GLY A 112 26.18 2.22 -2.71
C GLY A 112 27.24 2.15 -1.61
N GLY A 113 27.16 3.04 -0.59
CA GLY A 113 28.08 3.02 0.55
C GLY A 113 27.87 1.87 1.55
N ALA A 114 26.83 1.06 1.35
CA ALA A 114 26.51 -0.08 2.19
C ALA A 114 26.60 -1.43 1.44
N ARG A 115 27.11 -1.45 0.22
CA ARG A 115 27.12 -2.61 -0.67
C ARG A 115 27.67 -3.91 -0.04
N ASP A 116 28.69 -3.76 0.84
CA ASP A 116 29.37 -4.87 1.50
C ASP A 116 28.83 -5.14 2.92
N ARG A 117 27.80 -4.40 3.37
CA ARG A 117 27.17 -4.64 4.67
C ARG A 117 26.19 -5.80 4.57
N LEU A 118 26.18 -6.65 5.59
CA LEU A 118 25.21 -7.74 5.72
C LEU A 118 23.80 -7.18 5.95
N GLY A 119 22.76 -7.86 5.47
CA GLY A 119 21.36 -7.48 5.66
C GLY A 119 21.01 -7.19 7.12
N ARG A 120 21.53 -7.97 8.08
CA ARG A 120 21.32 -7.73 9.53
C ARG A 120 21.97 -6.44 10.06
N GLN A 121 22.90 -5.85 9.34
CA GLN A 121 23.61 -4.61 9.73
C GLN A 121 22.95 -3.35 9.16
N LEU A 122 21.90 -3.51 8.35
CA LEU A 122 21.18 -2.40 7.75
C LEU A 122 20.20 -1.78 8.75
N SER A 123 20.03 -0.44 8.66
CA SER A 123 18.88 0.22 9.32
C SER A 123 17.56 -0.25 8.72
N GLY A 124 16.44 -0.01 9.41
CA GLY A 124 15.12 -0.33 8.88
C GLY A 124 14.88 0.29 7.49
N GLY A 125 15.21 1.58 7.33
CA GLY A 125 15.08 2.27 6.05
C GLY A 125 15.94 1.69 4.94
N MET A 126 17.20 1.36 5.23
CA MET A 126 18.08 0.72 4.26
C MET A 126 17.57 -0.67 3.86
N ARG A 127 17.01 -1.41 4.81
CA ARG A 127 16.45 -2.74 4.55
C ARG A 127 15.22 -2.65 3.64
N GLN A 128 14.30 -1.71 3.89
CA GLN A 128 13.14 -1.49 3.02
C GLN A 128 13.55 -1.04 1.62
N LYS A 129 14.50 -0.11 1.50
CA LYS A 129 15.05 0.31 0.19
C LYS A 129 15.66 -0.86 -0.58
N LEU A 130 16.41 -1.74 0.11
CA LEU A 130 16.96 -2.94 -0.51
C LEU A 130 15.85 -3.90 -0.97
N GLY A 131 14.81 -4.11 -0.15
CA GLY A 131 13.66 -4.95 -0.52
C GLY A 131 12.96 -4.45 -1.78
N VAL A 132 12.71 -3.12 -1.88
CA VAL A 132 12.13 -2.53 -3.09
C VAL A 132 13.08 -2.64 -4.28
N ALA A 133 14.40 -2.40 -4.10
CA ALA A 133 15.40 -2.56 -5.15
C ALA A 133 15.43 -4.00 -5.70
N MET A 134 15.35 -5.00 -4.81
CA MET A 134 15.27 -6.42 -5.19
C MET A 134 13.98 -6.70 -6.00
N ALA A 135 12.85 -6.14 -5.61
CA ALA A 135 11.58 -6.34 -6.31
C ALA A 135 11.57 -5.68 -7.71
N VAL A 136 12.27 -4.56 -7.88
CA VAL A 136 12.38 -3.83 -9.17
C VAL A 136 13.43 -4.44 -10.11
N LEU A 137 14.37 -5.23 -9.59
CA LEU A 137 15.56 -5.67 -10.32
C LEU A 137 15.26 -6.41 -11.63
N SER A 138 14.21 -7.24 -11.64
CA SER A 138 13.80 -8.02 -12.82
C SER A 138 13.10 -7.21 -13.91
N ASP A 139 13.01 -5.89 -13.74
CA ASP A 139 12.24 -4.99 -14.63
C ASP A 139 10.77 -5.39 -14.78
N PRO A 140 10.02 -5.51 -13.67
CA PRO A 140 8.65 -5.97 -13.71
C PRO A 140 7.72 -4.96 -14.38
N GLU A 141 6.61 -5.44 -14.94
CA GLU A 141 5.52 -4.60 -15.45
C GLU A 141 4.58 -4.19 -14.31
N LEU A 142 4.45 -5.03 -13.29
CA LEU A 142 3.70 -4.79 -12.06
C LEU A 142 4.62 -4.95 -10.86
N LEU A 143 4.66 -3.95 -9.99
CA LEU A 143 5.36 -3.95 -8.71
C LEU A 143 4.35 -3.93 -7.57
N VAL A 144 4.43 -4.87 -6.66
CA VAL A 144 3.57 -4.98 -5.47
C VAL A 144 4.43 -4.81 -4.22
N LEU A 145 4.11 -3.80 -3.42
CA LEU A 145 4.86 -3.42 -2.22
C LEU A 145 3.95 -3.51 -0.99
N ASP A 146 4.25 -4.45 -0.11
CA ASP A 146 3.46 -4.67 1.10
C ASP A 146 4.07 -3.90 2.27
N GLU A 147 3.43 -2.81 2.67
CA GLU A 147 3.82 -1.89 3.75
C GLU A 147 5.30 -1.42 3.68
N PRO A 148 5.78 -0.93 2.55
CA PRO A 148 7.20 -0.63 2.34
C PRO A 148 7.73 0.49 3.23
N THR A 149 6.85 1.31 3.80
CA THR A 149 7.20 2.51 4.59
C THR A 149 7.04 2.33 6.09
N THR A 150 6.53 1.18 6.53
CA THR A 150 6.29 0.90 7.95
C THR A 150 7.60 0.90 8.74
N GLY A 151 7.62 1.63 9.85
CA GLY A 151 8.78 1.77 10.73
C GLY A 151 9.90 2.67 10.20
N LEU A 152 9.68 3.40 9.10
CA LEU A 152 10.66 4.35 8.58
C LEU A 152 10.57 5.72 9.27
N ASP A 153 11.74 6.35 9.45
CA ASP A 153 11.81 7.77 9.78
C ASP A 153 11.29 8.64 8.61
N PRO A 154 10.90 9.90 8.85
CA PRO A 154 10.31 10.76 7.81
C PRO A 154 11.20 10.96 6.57
N VAL A 155 12.52 11.01 6.73
CA VAL A 155 13.46 11.21 5.61
C VAL A 155 13.53 9.95 4.76
N SER A 156 13.76 8.80 5.39
CA SER A 156 13.79 7.49 4.70
C SER A 156 12.47 7.21 3.97
N ARG A 157 11.32 7.60 4.57
CA ARG A 157 10.00 7.47 3.95
C ARG A 157 9.89 8.34 2.69
N LEU A 158 10.33 9.60 2.76
CA LEU A 158 10.31 10.50 1.59
C LEU A 158 11.20 9.97 0.45
N GLU A 159 12.40 9.49 0.77
CA GLU A 159 13.32 8.92 -0.22
C GLU A 159 12.73 7.66 -0.88
N LEU A 160 12.09 6.79 -0.11
CA LEU A 160 11.45 5.60 -0.65
C LEU A 160 10.27 5.95 -1.56
N TRP A 161 9.42 6.92 -1.17
CA TRP A 161 8.34 7.40 -2.01
C TRP A 161 8.84 8.06 -3.30
N SER A 162 9.97 8.78 -3.24
CA SER A 162 10.61 9.34 -4.44
C SER A 162 11.03 8.22 -5.39
N PHE A 163 11.62 7.14 -4.87
CA PHE A 163 12.00 5.97 -5.67
C PHE A 163 10.78 5.27 -6.29
N ILE A 164 9.70 5.06 -5.52
CA ILE A 164 8.44 4.49 -6.02
C ILE A 164 7.87 5.36 -7.15
N SER A 165 7.82 6.68 -6.96
CA SER A 165 7.28 7.61 -7.96
C SER A 165 8.11 7.64 -9.25
N LEU A 166 9.44 7.59 -9.15
CA LEU A 166 10.32 7.48 -10.32
C LEU A 166 10.07 6.18 -11.08
N THR A 167 9.94 5.06 -10.36
CA THR A 167 9.65 3.74 -10.96
C THR A 167 8.29 3.74 -11.68
N ALA A 168 7.26 4.37 -11.11
CA ALA A 168 5.98 4.55 -11.80
C ALA A 168 6.14 5.40 -13.06
N GLY A 169 6.90 6.51 -12.99
CA GLY A 169 7.19 7.39 -14.13
C GLY A 169 7.90 6.68 -15.29
N GLU A 170 8.56 5.56 -15.06
CA GLU A 170 9.10 4.66 -16.08
C GLU A 170 8.04 3.77 -16.76
N GLY A 171 6.77 3.96 -16.43
CA GLY A 171 5.64 3.21 -17.00
C GLY A 171 5.28 1.93 -16.26
N LYS A 172 5.78 1.72 -15.03
CA LYS A 172 5.44 0.55 -14.22
C LYS A 172 4.10 0.76 -13.52
N ALA A 173 3.28 -0.29 -13.45
CA ALA A 173 2.11 -0.33 -12.57
C ALA A 173 2.59 -0.66 -11.16
N ILE A 174 2.19 0.14 -10.15
CA ILE A 174 2.65 -0.08 -8.78
C ILE A 174 1.45 -0.16 -7.83
N LEU A 175 1.38 -1.22 -7.05
CA LEU A 175 0.46 -1.35 -5.93
C LEU A 175 1.24 -1.25 -4.61
N VAL A 176 0.81 -0.34 -3.73
CA VAL A 176 1.38 -0.15 -2.40
C VAL A 176 0.31 -0.37 -1.35
N THR A 177 0.57 -1.18 -0.34
CA THR A 177 -0.28 -1.24 0.85
C THR A 177 0.31 -0.39 1.98
N THR A 178 -0.54 0.20 2.79
CA THR A 178 -0.12 1.00 3.95
C THR A 178 -1.20 1.06 5.03
N THR A 179 -0.77 1.24 6.28
CA THR A 179 -1.66 1.60 7.40
C THR A 179 -1.81 3.12 7.54
N TYR A 180 -0.99 3.91 6.83
CA TYR A 180 -0.97 5.37 6.93
C TYR A 180 -1.88 6.02 5.89
N THR A 181 -2.99 6.61 6.33
CA THR A 181 -3.97 7.26 5.45
C THR A 181 -3.42 8.51 4.73
N ASP A 182 -2.41 9.18 5.30
CA ASP A 182 -1.75 10.32 4.68
C ASP A 182 -0.94 9.93 3.42
N GLU A 183 -0.46 8.69 3.36
CA GLU A 183 0.26 8.17 2.19
C GLU A 183 -0.66 7.93 0.98
N ALA A 184 -1.94 7.70 1.22
CA ALA A 184 -2.91 7.46 0.14
C ALA A 184 -3.03 8.63 -0.85
N ARG A 185 -2.69 9.85 -0.43
CA ARG A 185 -2.61 11.03 -1.32
C ARG A 185 -1.45 10.99 -2.33
N ARG A 186 -0.54 10.04 -2.20
CA ARG A 186 0.58 9.85 -3.13
C ARG A 186 0.23 8.94 -4.31
N GLY A 187 -0.90 8.24 -4.22
CA GLY A 187 -1.40 7.39 -5.29
C GLY A 187 -2.34 8.11 -6.25
N ASN A 188 -2.50 7.50 -7.42
CA ASN A 188 -3.48 7.88 -8.42
C ASN A 188 -4.88 7.35 -8.06
N SER A 189 -4.92 6.16 -7.45
CA SER A 189 -6.13 5.52 -6.96
C SER A 189 -5.93 4.95 -5.56
N VAL A 190 -7.03 4.81 -4.82
CA VAL A 190 -7.08 4.34 -3.45
C VAL A 190 -8.15 3.28 -3.30
N LEU A 191 -7.83 2.22 -2.57
CA LEU A 191 -8.77 1.24 -2.03
C LEU A 191 -8.68 1.28 -0.50
N ALA A 192 -9.75 1.65 0.17
CA ALA A 192 -9.87 1.48 1.61
C ALA A 192 -10.41 0.07 1.91
N LEU A 193 -9.66 -0.70 2.71
CA LEU A 193 -9.94 -2.10 3.02
C LEU A 193 -10.15 -2.27 4.53
N ASP A 194 -11.22 -2.97 4.92
CA ASP A 194 -11.46 -3.38 6.31
C ASP A 194 -12.10 -4.78 6.36
N GLY A 195 -11.56 -5.66 7.20
CA GLY A 195 -12.05 -7.02 7.37
C GLY A 195 -12.24 -7.78 6.06
N GLY A 196 -11.34 -7.60 5.11
CA GLY A 196 -11.39 -8.20 3.78
C GLY A 196 -12.42 -7.61 2.82
N ARG A 197 -13.05 -6.48 3.14
CA ARG A 197 -14.07 -5.81 2.31
C ARG A 197 -13.60 -4.45 1.85
N SER A 198 -13.94 -4.09 0.62
CA SER A 198 -13.77 -2.72 0.12
C SER A 198 -14.76 -1.79 0.82
N LEU A 199 -14.25 -0.77 1.50
CA LEU A 199 -15.06 0.30 2.11
C LEU A 199 -15.30 1.45 1.11
N ALA A 200 -14.25 1.84 0.39
CA ALA A 200 -14.28 2.87 -0.63
C ALA A 200 -13.17 2.61 -1.65
N SER A 201 -13.38 2.99 -2.91
CA SER A 201 -12.37 2.86 -3.97
C SER A 201 -12.57 3.93 -5.04
N GLY A 202 -11.47 4.38 -5.67
CA GLY A 202 -11.46 5.39 -6.72
C GLY A 202 -10.25 6.32 -6.57
N SER A 203 -10.24 7.45 -7.29
CA SER A 203 -9.30 8.52 -6.99
C SER A 203 -9.53 9.09 -5.58
N VAL A 204 -8.53 9.73 -5.00
CA VAL A 204 -8.67 10.35 -3.67
C VAL A 204 -9.84 11.33 -3.62
N ALA A 205 -10.06 12.10 -4.70
CA ALA A 205 -11.18 13.04 -4.79
C ALA A 205 -12.53 12.31 -4.80
N GLU A 206 -12.70 11.31 -5.66
CA GLU A 206 -13.92 10.50 -5.73
C GLU A 206 -14.25 9.82 -4.39
N VAL A 207 -13.24 9.31 -3.70
CA VAL A 207 -13.39 8.67 -2.38
C VAL A 207 -13.83 9.68 -1.33
N ILE A 208 -13.31 10.92 -1.38
CA ILE A 208 -13.72 12.00 -0.47
C ILE A 208 -15.13 12.46 -0.78
N ASP A 209 -15.46 12.68 -2.05
CA ASP A 209 -16.76 13.17 -2.50
C ASP A 209 -17.88 12.13 -2.27
N ALA A 210 -17.54 10.84 -2.27
CA ALA A 210 -18.48 9.75 -2.02
C ALA A 210 -18.74 9.48 -0.52
N MET A 211 -18.18 10.27 0.41
CA MET A 211 -18.41 10.08 1.85
C MET A 211 -19.91 10.22 2.18
N PRO A 212 -20.54 9.25 2.84
CA PRO A 212 -21.93 9.34 3.20
C PRO A 212 -22.16 10.32 4.36
N GLY A 213 -23.24 11.11 4.31
CA GLY A 213 -23.59 12.06 5.35
C GLY A 213 -22.74 13.31 5.36
N ALA A 214 -22.62 13.96 6.51
CA ALA A 214 -21.83 15.17 6.71
C ALA A 214 -20.86 15.04 7.89
N LEU A 215 -19.77 15.80 7.85
CA LEU A 215 -18.76 15.84 8.88
C LEU A 215 -18.78 17.19 9.60
N PHE A 216 -18.76 17.13 10.92
CA PHE A 216 -18.75 18.32 11.78
C PHE A 216 -17.52 18.31 12.70
N GLU A 217 -17.17 19.50 13.18
CA GLU A 217 -16.13 19.70 14.17
C GLU A 217 -16.67 20.39 15.41
N SER A 218 -16.32 19.91 16.60
CA SER A 218 -16.74 20.45 17.89
C SER A 218 -15.61 20.41 18.93
N ALA A 219 -15.69 21.25 19.97
CA ALA A 219 -14.79 21.17 21.12
C ALA A 219 -15.07 19.95 22.02
N ARG A 220 -16.21 19.26 21.84
CA ARG A 220 -16.69 18.15 22.69
C ARG A 220 -17.07 16.95 21.83
N SER A 221 -16.96 15.75 22.41
CA SER A 221 -17.52 14.53 21.81
C SER A 221 -19.05 14.55 21.81
N HIS A 222 -19.64 13.97 20.78
CA HIS A 222 -21.08 13.79 20.61
C HIS A 222 -21.47 12.31 20.46
N GLY A 223 -20.78 11.42 21.23
CA GLY A 223 -21.11 10.01 21.26
C GLY A 223 -20.23 9.13 20.36
N PRO A 224 -20.72 7.92 20.01
CA PRO A 224 -19.89 6.88 19.35
C PRO A 224 -19.48 7.25 17.92
N SER A 225 -20.22 8.11 17.23
CA SER A 225 -19.87 8.60 15.89
C SER A 225 -18.90 9.78 15.91
N SER A 226 -18.15 9.97 17.00
CA SER A 226 -17.18 11.05 17.11
C SER A 226 -15.80 10.54 17.50
N TRP A 227 -14.74 11.11 16.90
CA TRP A 227 -13.35 10.80 17.21
C TRP A 227 -12.53 12.07 17.39
N ARG A 228 -11.50 11.97 18.22
CA ARG A 228 -10.66 13.13 18.55
C ARG A 228 -9.65 13.39 17.44
N ARG A 229 -9.52 14.67 17.03
CA ARG A 229 -8.50 15.14 16.09
C ARG A 229 -7.80 16.38 16.65
N GLY A 230 -6.61 16.21 17.16
CA GLY A 230 -5.88 17.29 17.82
C GLY A 230 -6.62 17.78 19.06
N ARG A 231 -7.09 19.05 19.04
CA ARG A 231 -7.83 19.68 20.14
C ARG A 231 -9.34 19.59 19.99
N THR A 232 -9.84 19.16 18.83
CA THR A 232 -11.25 19.10 18.48
C THR A 232 -11.73 17.67 18.32
N TRP A 233 -13.02 17.50 18.12
CA TRP A 233 -13.68 16.24 17.80
C TRP A 233 -14.30 16.33 16.42
N ARG A 234 -14.06 15.35 15.59
CA ARG A 234 -14.81 15.08 14.39
C ARG A 234 -16.06 14.32 14.74
N ILE A 235 -17.17 14.63 14.11
CA ILE A 235 -18.48 14.03 14.34
C ILE A 235 -19.07 13.70 12.99
N TRP A 236 -19.36 12.43 12.77
CA TRP A 236 -20.06 12.00 11.58
C TRP A 236 -21.57 11.99 11.82
N SER A 237 -22.32 12.69 10.96
CA SER A 237 -23.79 12.68 10.88
C SER A 237 -24.21 11.91 9.63
N PRO A 238 -24.71 10.67 9.75
CA PRO A 238 -25.08 9.84 8.58
C PRO A 238 -26.16 10.47 7.71
N GLU A 239 -27.09 11.19 8.30
CA GLU A 239 -28.23 11.83 7.63
C GLU A 239 -27.95 13.29 7.26
N ALA A 240 -26.69 13.74 7.41
CA ALA A 240 -26.25 15.11 7.17
C ALA A 240 -27.03 16.17 8.00
N GLU A 241 -27.61 15.77 9.13
CA GLU A 241 -28.29 16.69 10.02
C GLU A 241 -27.27 17.54 10.80
N PRO A 242 -27.55 18.85 10.95
CA PRO A 242 -26.69 19.74 11.73
C PRO A 242 -26.52 19.28 13.19
N VAL A 243 -25.30 19.24 13.66
CA VAL A 243 -24.97 18.86 15.05
C VAL A 243 -24.92 20.12 15.91
N PRO A 244 -25.76 20.25 16.96
CA PRO A 244 -25.78 21.41 17.83
C PRO A 244 -24.42 21.74 18.44
N GLY A 245 -23.95 22.98 18.25
CA GLY A 245 -22.66 23.44 18.78
C GLY A 245 -21.43 22.90 18.05
N ALA A 246 -21.61 22.36 16.85
CA ALA A 246 -20.55 21.96 15.94
C ALA A 246 -20.62 22.73 14.62
N THR A 247 -19.49 22.82 13.92
CA THR A 247 -19.38 23.47 12.60
C THR A 247 -19.12 22.42 11.55
N GLU A 248 -19.82 22.47 10.44
CA GLU A 248 -19.58 21.60 9.30
C GLU A 248 -18.19 21.83 8.72
N VAL A 249 -17.49 20.75 8.35
CA VAL A 249 -16.14 20.78 7.83
C VAL A 249 -15.99 19.83 6.66
N SER A 250 -15.09 20.16 5.74
CA SER A 250 -14.74 19.26 4.64
C SER A 250 -13.97 18.06 5.17
N PRO A 251 -14.34 16.83 4.75
CA PRO A 251 -13.59 15.62 5.11
C PRO A 251 -12.23 15.57 4.42
N ASP A 252 -11.29 14.88 5.04
CA ASP A 252 -10.13 14.36 4.34
C ASP A 252 -10.23 12.84 4.24
N LEU A 253 -9.24 12.21 3.59
CA LEU A 253 -9.26 10.77 3.38
C LEU A 253 -9.25 9.96 4.67
N ALA A 254 -8.58 10.45 5.72
CA ALA A 254 -8.58 9.79 7.03
C ALA A 254 -9.96 9.82 7.68
N ASP A 255 -10.68 10.93 7.53
CA ASP A 255 -12.06 11.06 7.96
C ASP A 255 -12.96 10.06 7.20
N VAL A 256 -12.80 9.97 5.87
CA VAL A 256 -13.59 9.03 5.04
C VAL A 256 -13.36 7.58 5.43
N VAL A 257 -12.12 7.17 5.64
CA VAL A 257 -11.80 5.80 6.09
C VAL A 257 -12.43 5.52 7.45
N THR A 258 -12.36 6.48 8.38
CA THR A 258 -12.99 6.36 9.71
C THR A 258 -14.51 6.25 9.59
N VAL A 259 -15.15 7.13 8.79
CA VAL A 259 -16.60 7.10 8.55
C VAL A 259 -17.02 5.78 7.91
N ALA A 260 -16.26 5.30 6.93
CA ALA A 260 -16.57 4.05 6.25
C ALA A 260 -16.50 2.84 7.23
N ALA A 261 -15.53 2.82 8.14
CA ALA A 261 -15.43 1.81 9.20
C ALA A 261 -16.61 1.89 10.17
N LEU A 262 -16.98 3.09 10.67
CA LEU A 262 -18.14 3.30 11.54
C LEU A 262 -19.45 2.87 10.86
N ALA A 263 -19.62 3.22 9.58
CA ALA A 263 -20.79 2.82 8.81
C ALA A 263 -20.88 1.30 8.58
N ALA A 264 -19.74 0.61 8.46
CA ALA A 264 -19.69 -0.83 8.35
C ALA A 264 -20.03 -1.53 9.68
N GLU A 265 -19.57 -1.00 10.81
CA GLU A 265 -19.93 -1.49 12.15
C GLU A 265 -21.43 -1.34 12.45
N ALA A 266 -22.02 -0.20 12.09
CA ALA A 266 -23.45 0.07 12.30
C ALA A 266 -24.37 -0.87 11.49
N ARG A 267 -23.84 -1.56 10.47
CA ARG A 267 -24.60 -2.54 9.62
C ARG A 267 -24.45 -3.98 10.08
N ARG A 268 -23.59 -4.26 11.05
CA ARG A 268 -23.39 -5.60 11.66
C ARG A 268 -24.34 -5.83 12.83
#